data_b1ba3abf87d779fab2728973ddf459cc
#
_entry.id   b1ba3abf87d779fab2728973ddf459cc
#
_cell.length_a   1.000
_cell.length_b   1.000
_cell.length_c   1.000
_cell.angle_alpha   90.00
_cell.angle_beta   90.00
_cell.angle_gamma   90.00
#
_symmetry.space_group_name_H-M   'P 1'
#
loop_
_entity.id
_entity.type
_entity.pdbx_description
1 polymer ?
#
loop_
_entity_poly.entity_id
_entity_poly.type
_entity_poly.pdbx_seq_one_letter_code
_entity_poly.pdbx_strand_id
1 'polypeptide(L)'
;MIIKRTVVLKSEKLPKKVFKIFVELEGMYREMLIQLLPYAVEDEVTSYVMLRVRNYDFLRGLYPQLPSHYSYTVCQDAVERVKGFLRKKRRGLVRKDYPEVRNISIWLDEKLFRLGYAFIRIATHKGWVEVPLEPHKHYWRYRNSWEVARYHAEDKA
;
A
#
# COMPACT_ATOMS: atom_id res chain seq x y z
N MET A 1 9.65 -2.25 -24.23
CA MET A 1 8.96 -1.15 -23.51
C MET A 1 7.91 -1.74 -22.57
N ILE A 2 7.98 -1.44 -21.29
CA ILE A 2 6.97 -1.88 -20.31
C ILE A 2 5.91 -0.80 -20.21
N ILE A 3 4.68 -1.13 -20.55
CA ILE A 3 3.54 -0.22 -20.38
C ILE A 3 2.86 -0.58 -19.06
N LYS A 4 2.84 0.37 -18.14
CA LYS A 4 2.09 0.22 -16.88
C LYS A 4 0.64 0.67 -17.13
N ARG A 5 -0.30 -0.17 -16.74
CA ARG A 5 -1.73 0.12 -16.79
C ARG A 5 -2.36 -0.12 -15.42
N THR A 6 -3.25 0.79 -15.04
CA THR A 6 -4.03 0.65 -13.82
C THR A 6 -5.42 0.13 -14.18
N VAL A 7 -5.82 -0.95 -13.53
CA VAL A 7 -7.17 -1.51 -13.65
C VAL A 7 -7.84 -1.39 -12.29
N VAL A 8 -8.98 -0.71 -12.25
CA VAL A 8 -9.79 -0.56 -11.04
C VAL A 8 -10.79 -1.70 -10.98
N LEU A 9 -10.75 -2.46 -9.89
CA LEU A 9 -11.67 -3.55 -9.60
C LEU A 9 -12.47 -3.23 -8.34
N LYS A 10 -13.73 -3.62 -8.34
CA LYS A 10 -14.59 -3.55 -7.15
C LYS A 10 -14.72 -4.95 -6.56
N SER A 11 -14.79 -5.01 -5.24
CA SER A 11 -15.18 -6.24 -4.55
C SER A 11 -16.69 -6.41 -4.60
N GLU A 12 -17.15 -7.65 -4.54
CA GLU A 12 -18.52 -7.94 -4.15
C GLU A 12 -18.76 -7.49 -2.70
N LYS A 13 -20.03 -7.42 -2.30
CA LYS A 13 -20.38 -7.07 -0.93
C LYS A 13 -19.75 -8.06 0.04
N LEU A 14 -18.98 -7.55 0.97
CA LEU A 14 -18.27 -8.36 1.96
C LEU A 14 -19.18 -8.71 3.15
N PRO A 15 -19.07 -9.94 3.71
CA PRO A 15 -19.68 -10.26 4.99
C PRO A 15 -19.17 -9.31 6.09
N LYS A 16 -20.01 -8.99 7.07
CA LYS A 16 -19.66 -8.08 8.17
C LYS A 16 -18.35 -8.45 8.88
N LYS A 17 -18.13 -9.75 9.10
CA LYS A 17 -16.91 -10.26 9.74
C LYS A 17 -15.65 -9.94 8.93
N VAL A 18 -15.69 -10.12 7.63
CA VAL A 18 -14.57 -9.80 6.71
C VAL A 18 -14.37 -8.29 6.61
N PHE A 19 -15.43 -7.54 6.47
CA PHE A 19 -15.36 -6.07 6.44
C PHE A 19 -14.70 -5.50 7.70
N LYS A 20 -15.04 -6.03 8.88
CA LYS A 20 -14.44 -5.65 10.15
C LYS A 20 -12.92 -5.86 10.15
N ILE A 21 -12.43 -6.97 9.60
CA ILE A 21 -10.98 -7.24 9.48
C ILE A 21 -10.30 -6.14 8.67
N PHE A 22 -10.88 -5.72 7.56
CA PHE A 22 -10.31 -4.65 6.73
C PHE A 22 -10.38 -3.27 7.39
N VAL A 23 -11.42 -2.99 8.17
CA VAL A 23 -11.50 -1.75 8.97
C VAL A 23 -10.38 -1.72 10.02
N GLU A 24 -10.13 -2.83 10.70
CA GLU A 24 -9.04 -2.96 11.66
C GLU A 24 -7.66 -2.82 10.97
N LEU A 25 -7.49 -3.46 9.82
CA LEU A 25 -6.25 -3.36 9.02
C LEU A 25 -5.99 -1.91 8.58
N GLU A 26 -7.01 -1.22 8.09
CA GLU A 26 -6.92 0.19 7.72
C GLU A 26 -6.51 1.06 8.91
N GLY A 27 -7.10 0.83 10.07
CA GLY A 27 -6.76 1.55 11.30
C GLY A 27 -5.29 1.38 11.70
N MET A 28 -4.76 0.17 11.63
CA MET A 28 -3.36 -0.13 11.93
C MET A 28 -2.42 0.49 10.88
N TYR A 29 -2.75 0.39 9.61
CA TYR A 29 -1.97 0.99 8.53
C TYR A 29 -1.95 2.52 8.65
N ARG A 30 -3.09 3.14 8.93
CA ARG A 30 -3.22 4.59 9.17
C ARG A 30 -2.34 5.04 10.33
N GLU A 31 -2.36 4.32 11.44
CA GLU A 31 -1.54 4.62 12.61
C GLU A 31 -0.05 4.58 12.28
N MET A 32 0.41 3.54 11.61
CA MET A 32 1.81 3.44 11.17
C MET A 32 2.20 4.61 10.27
N LEU A 33 1.33 4.99 9.34
CA LEU A 33 1.56 6.10 8.43
C LEU A 33 1.64 7.44 9.17
N ILE A 34 0.71 7.70 10.09
CA ILE A 34 0.68 8.93 10.91
C ILE A 34 1.94 9.03 11.76
N GLN A 35 2.37 7.95 12.38
CA GLN A 35 3.58 7.92 13.20
C GLN A 35 4.86 8.13 12.39
N LEU A 36 4.88 7.68 11.14
CA LEU A 36 6.04 7.71 10.27
C LEU A 36 6.24 9.08 9.58
N LEU A 37 5.16 9.74 9.19
CA LEU A 37 5.22 10.97 8.39
C LEU A 37 6.04 12.11 9.00
N PRO A 38 5.95 12.42 10.31
CA PRO A 38 6.78 13.46 10.92
C PRO A 38 8.28 13.22 10.74
N TYR A 39 8.74 12.00 10.98
CA TYR A 39 10.15 11.64 10.79
C TYR A 39 10.60 11.79 9.35
N ALA A 40 9.75 11.36 8.41
CA ALA A 40 10.04 11.46 6.99
C ALA A 40 10.13 12.92 6.50
N VAL A 41 9.32 13.82 7.05
CA VAL A 41 9.35 15.25 6.73
C VAL A 41 10.57 15.93 7.35
N GLU A 42 10.84 15.69 8.63
CA GLU A 42 11.98 16.29 9.36
C GLU A 42 13.31 15.92 8.73
N ASP A 43 13.48 14.66 8.35
CA ASP A 43 14.70 14.18 7.69
C ASP A 43 14.72 14.47 6.18
N GLU A 44 13.66 15.08 5.62
CA GLU A 44 13.46 15.24 4.17
C GLU A 44 13.70 13.95 3.37
N VAL A 45 13.30 12.81 3.95
CA VAL A 45 13.56 11.50 3.38
C VAL A 45 12.71 11.30 2.11
N THR A 46 13.38 11.13 0.99
CA THR A 46 12.76 10.86 -0.31
C THR A 46 13.03 9.46 -0.84
N SER A 47 13.82 8.67 -0.10
CA SER A 47 14.12 7.27 -0.41
C SER A 47 13.39 6.35 0.56
N TYR A 48 12.53 5.48 0.04
CA TYR A 48 11.81 4.51 0.87
C TYR A 48 12.75 3.50 1.55
N VAL A 49 13.86 3.17 0.90
CA VAL A 49 14.85 2.23 1.46
C VAL A 49 15.47 2.78 2.73
N MET A 50 15.87 4.04 2.72
CA MET A 50 16.42 4.69 3.91
C MET A 50 15.37 4.82 5.02
N LEU A 51 14.16 5.23 4.69
CA LEU A 51 13.06 5.34 5.64
C LEU A 51 12.74 4.00 6.27
N ARG A 52 12.70 2.94 5.49
CA ARG A 52 12.48 1.57 5.96
C ARG A 52 13.60 1.10 6.89
N VAL A 53 14.85 1.25 6.49
CA VAL A 53 15.99 0.81 7.30
C VAL A 53 16.00 1.50 8.67
N ARG A 54 15.68 2.79 8.72
CA ARG A 54 15.66 3.57 9.98
C ARG A 54 14.47 3.24 10.87
N ASN A 55 13.32 2.86 10.30
CA ASN A 55 12.06 2.75 11.04
C ASN A 55 11.45 1.35 11.05
N TYR A 56 12.10 0.35 10.46
CA TYR A 56 11.55 -1.00 10.35
C TYR A 56 11.21 -1.60 11.73
N ASP A 57 12.16 -1.58 12.65
CA ASP A 57 11.95 -2.15 14.00
C ASP A 57 10.86 -1.42 14.77
N PHE A 58 10.82 -0.10 14.65
CA PHE A 58 9.76 0.73 15.23
C PHE A 58 8.37 0.35 14.69
N LEU A 59 8.24 0.23 13.37
CA LEU A 59 6.98 -0.15 12.74
C LEU A 59 6.55 -1.57 13.10
N ARG A 60 7.50 -2.50 13.15
CA ARG A 60 7.24 -3.88 13.59
C ARG A 60 6.81 -3.94 15.07
N GLY A 61 7.36 -3.08 15.90
CA GLY A 61 7.00 -2.97 17.31
C GLY A 61 5.59 -2.42 17.55
N LEU A 62 5.08 -1.55 16.65
CA LEU A 62 3.72 -1.02 16.77
C LEU A 62 2.66 -2.12 16.60
N TYR A 63 2.81 -2.95 15.58
CA TYR A 63 1.85 -4.00 15.25
C TYR A 63 2.57 -5.30 14.86
N PRO A 64 3.06 -6.07 15.84
CA PRO A 64 3.76 -7.32 15.56
C PRO A 64 2.90 -8.37 14.84
N GLN A 65 1.57 -8.27 14.98
CA GLN A 65 0.60 -9.16 14.36
C GLN A 65 0.41 -8.91 12.86
N LEU A 66 0.84 -7.77 12.34
CA LEU A 66 0.80 -7.50 10.91
C LEU A 66 1.91 -8.23 10.15
N PRO A 67 1.64 -8.70 8.93
CA PRO A 67 2.71 -9.15 8.03
C PRO A 67 3.80 -8.09 7.87
N SER A 68 5.06 -8.52 7.88
CA SER A 68 6.22 -7.62 7.88
C SER A 68 6.29 -6.68 6.66
N HIS A 69 5.78 -7.11 5.52
CA HIS A 69 5.79 -6.31 4.30
C HIS A 69 4.89 -5.06 4.35
N TYR A 70 3.96 -4.96 5.30
CA TYR A 70 3.24 -3.69 5.53
C TYR A 70 4.17 -2.58 6.01
N SER A 71 5.25 -2.92 6.70
CA SER A 71 6.30 -1.94 7.04
C SER A 71 7.00 -1.41 5.79
N TYR A 72 7.11 -2.19 4.74
CA TYR A 72 7.68 -1.75 3.45
C TYR A 72 6.72 -0.87 2.68
N THR A 73 5.47 -1.30 2.54
CA THR A 73 4.47 -0.55 1.77
C THR A 73 4.08 0.77 2.41
N VAL A 74 4.01 0.83 3.73
CA VAL A 74 3.75 2.09 4.44
C VAL A 74 4.90 3.09 4.27
N CYS A 75 6.14 2.62 4.19
CA CYS A 75 7.29 3.48 3.89
C CYS A 75 7.23 4.02 2.45
N GLN A 76 6.82 3.22 1.49
CA GLN A 76 6.62 3.67 0.10
C GLN A 76 5.52 4.74 0.02
N ASP A 77 4.40 4.51 0.67
CA ASP A 77 3.28 5.46 0.76
C ASP A 77 3.73 6.78 1.41
N ALA A 78 4.43 6.70 2.54
CA ALA A 78 4.95 7.86 3.24
C ALA A 78 5.89 8.69 2.36
N VAL A 79 6.82 8.05 1.65
CA VAL A 79 7.76 8.73 0.75
C VAL A 79 7.03 9.48 -0.36
N GLU A 80 6.04 8.88 -0.99
CA GLU A 80 5.26 9.55 -2.04
C GLU A 80 4.47 10.75 -1.50
N ARG A 81 3.89 10.62 -0.31
CA ARG A 81 3.20 11.73 0.36
C ARG A 81 4.15 12.87 0.71
N VAL A 82 5.33 12.56 1.23
CA VAL A 82 6.36 13.55 1.60
C VAL A 82 6.89 14.26 0.36
N LYS A 83 7.17 13.55 -0.73
CA LYS A 83 7.59 14.17 -2.00
C LYS A 83 6.56 15.19 -2.50
N GLY A 84 5.30 14.82 -2.51
CA GLY A 84 4.21 15.72 -2.90
C GLY A 84 4.06 16.92 -1.97
N PHE A 85 4.15 16.69 -0.67
CA PHE A 85 4.06 17.72 0.36
C PHE A 85 5.22 18.74 0.27
N LEU A 86 6.46 18.28 0.20
CA LEU A 86 7.64 19.15 0.09
C LEU A 86 7.62 19.98 -1.18
N ARG A 87 7.16 19.41 -2.30
CA ARG A 87 6.99 20.14 -3.55
C ARG A 87 6.00 21.30 -3.41
N LYS A 88 4.85 21.05 -2.77
CA LYS A 88 3.85 22.09 -2.49
C LYS A 88 4.37 23.13 -1.51
N LYS A 89 5.09 22.70 -0.48
CA LYS A 89 5.67 23.60 0.52
C LYS A 89 6.69 24.56 -0.10
N ARG A 90 7.57 24.08 -0.98
CA ARG A 90 8.54 24.92 -1.72
C ARG A 90 7.85 25.98 -2.60
N ARG A 91 6.66 25.68 -3.10
CA ARG A 91 5.85 26.62 -3.89
C ARG A 91 4.99 27.57 -3.03
N GLY A 92 5.06 27.49 -1.71
CA GLY A 92 4.26 28.30 -0.81
C GLY A 92 2.77 27.93 -0.76
N LEU A 93 2.39 26.76 -1.28
CA LEU A 93 1.00 26.32 -1.36
C LEU A 93 0.49 25.67 -0.07
N VAL A 94 1.38 25.34 0.85
CA VAL A 94 1.06 24.65 2.11
C VAL A 94 1.72 25.37 3.27
N ARG A 95 0.96 25.68 4.31
CA ARG A 95 1.45 26.33 5.54
C ARG A 95 1.68 25.35 6.70
N LYS A 96 1.18 24.12 6.59
CA LYS A 96 1.31 23.09 7.62
C LYS A 96 2.73 22.55 7.68
N ASP A 97 3.10 21.99 8.83
CA ASP A 97 4.42 21.37 9.02
C ASP A 97 4.47 19.93 8.51
N TYR A 98 3.33 19.23 8.52
CA TYR A 98 3.23 17.83 8.11
C TYR A 98 2.04 17.61 7.17
N PRO A 99 2.11 16.62 6.27
CA PRO A 99 0.97 16.27 5.43
C PRO A 99 -0.17 15.66 6.27
N GLU A 100 -1.40 16.04 5.94
CA GLU A 100 -2.58 15.42 6.55
C GLU A 100 -2.90 14.09 5.89
N VAL A 101 -3.26 13.12 6.72
CA VAL A 101 -3.76 11.83 6.27
C VAL A 101 -5.30 11.85 6.31
N ARG A 102 -5.92 12.27 5.21
CA ARG A 102 -7.39 12.31 5.08
C ARG A 102 -7.94 10.99 4.59
N ASN A 103 -7.42 10.52 3.47
CA ASN A 103 -7.84 9.28 2.85
C ASN A 103 -6.70 8.26 2.91
N ILE A 104 -7.06 7.02 3.18
CA ILE A 104 -6.14 5.89 3.20
C ILE A 104 -6.46 4.96 2.04
N SER A 105 -5.42 4.64 1.28
CA SER A 105 -5.39 3.48 0.39
C SER A 105 -4.28 2.59 0.89
N ILE A 106 -4.60 1.36 1.25
CA ILE A 106 -3.60 0.40 1.72
C ILE A 106 -2.80 -0.09 0.52
N TRP A 107 -1.49 0.13 0.57
CA TRP A 107 -0.59 -0.35 -0.47
C TRP A 107 -0.21 -1.80 -0.22
N LEU A 108 -0.34 -2.61 -1.24
CA LEU A 108 -0.01 -4.03 -1.19
C LEU A 108 1.11 -4.32 -2.18
N ASP A 109 2.15 -4.97 -1.71
CA ASP A 109 3.19 -5.55 -2.57
C ASP A 109 2.88 -7.01 -2.93
N GLU A 110 3.71 -7.62 -3.73
CA GLU A 110 3.55 -9.01 -4.18
C GLU A 110 3.53 -10.05 -3.05
N LYS A 111 4.02 -9.70 -1.86
CA LYS A 111 4.00 -10.57 -0.68
C LYS A 111 2.71 -10.44 0.14
N LEU A 112 1.95 -9.38 -0.09
CA LEU A 112 0.73 -9.06 0.66
C LEU A 112 -0.55 -9.43 -0.05
N PHE A 113 -0.50 -9.77 -1.33
CA PHE A 113 -1.69 -10.20 -2.06
C PHE A 113 -1.38 -11.30 -3.07
N ARG A 114 -2.42 -12.06 -3.41
CA ARG A 114 -2.42 -13.04 -4.50
C ARG A 114 -3.71 -12.90 -5.29
N LEU A 115 -3.58 -12.70 -6.58
CA LEU A 115 -4.72 -12.57 -7.47
C LEU A 115 -5.10 -13.94 -8.05
N GLY A 116 -6.35 -14.34 -7.81
CA GLY A 116 -6.97 -15.49 -8.45
C GLY A 116 -7.74 -15.10 -9.71
N TYR A 117 -8.62 -15.99 -10.18
CA TYR A 117 -9.40 -15.75 -11.39
C TYR A 117 -10.41 -14.61 -11.23
N ALA A 118 -11.23 -14.64 -10.18
CA ALA A 118 -12.23 -13.62 -9.87
C ALA A 118 -12.22 -13.25 -8.38
N PHE A 119 -11.08 -13.40 -7.73
CA PHE A 119 -10.88 -13.06 -6.33
C PHE A 119 -9.45 -12.58 -6.08
N ILE A 120 -9.25 -11.90 -4.97
CA ILE A 120 -7.94 -11.54 -4.46
C ILE A 120 -7.82 -12.05 -3.02
N ARG A 121 -6.67 -12.62 -2.68
CA ARG A 121 -6.31 -12.93 -1.29
C ARG A 121 -5.40 -11.86 -0.76
N ILE A 122 -5.71 -11.34 0.40
CA ILE A 122 -4.97 -10.27 1.05
C ILE A 122 -4.46 -10.77 2.40
N ALA A 123 -3.18 -10.59 2.66
CA ALA A 123 -2.58 -10.89 3.96
C ALA A 123 -3.01 -9.83 4.98
N THR A 124 -3.57 -10.28 6.09
CA THR A 124 -4.06 -9.41 7.17
C THR A 124 -3.49 -9.86 8.51
N HIS A 125 -3.76 -9.10 9.57
CA HIS A 125 -3.46 -9.48 10.94
C HIS A 125 -4.23 -10.72 11.44
N LYS A 126 -5.23 -11.17 10.69
CA LYS A 126 -6.00 -12.42 10.92
C LYS A 126 -5.67 -13.51 9.90
N GLY A 127 -4.55 -13.39 9.20
CA GLY A 127 -4.15 -14.31 8.13
C GLY A 127 -4.65 -13.87 6.76
N TRP A 128 -4.61 -14.79 5.81
CA TRP A 128 -5.06 -14.55 4.44
C TRP A 128 -6.57 -14.50 4.36
N VAL A 129 -7.09 -13.43 3.77
CA VAL A 129 -8.53 -13.24 3.56
C VAL A 129 -8.82 -13.17 2.07
N GLU A 130 -9.78 -13.98 1.62
CA GLU A 130 -10.23 -13.99 0.24
C GLU A 130 -11.33 -12.97 0.02
N VAL A 131 -11.17 -12.14 -1.00
CA VAL A 131 -12.14 -11.11 -1.39
C VAL A 131 -12.62 -11.41 -2.80
N PRO A 132 -13.91 -11.74 -3.00
CA PRO A 132 -14.46 -11.91 -4.33
C PRO A 132 -14.53 -10.56 -5.05
N LEU A 133 -14.17 -10.56 -6.32
CA LEU A 133 -14.14 -9.38 -7.16
C LEU A 133 -15.28 -9.40 -8.18
N GLU A 134 -15.68 -8.20 -8.60
CA GLU A 134 -16.57 -7.99 -9.75
C GLU A 134 -15.71 -7.68 -11.00
N PRO A 135 -15.27 -8.70 -11.77
CA PRO A 135 -14.44 -8.47 -12.92
C PRO A 135 -15.23 -7.81 -14.07
N HIS A 136 -14.55 -6.97 -14.83
CA HIS A 136 -15.14 -6.28 -15.97
C HIS A 136 -14.29 -6.47 -17.23
N LYS A 137 -14.79 -5.99 -18.36
CA LYS A 137 -14.16 -6.18 -19.67
C LYS A 137 -12.67 -5.77 -19.71
N HIS A 138 -12.30 -4.65 -19.10
CA HIS A 138 -10.90 -4.21 -19.05
C HIS A 138 -10.01 -5.14 -18.24
N TYR A 139 -10.51 -5.68 -17.12
CA TYR A 139 -9.78 -6.66 -16.34
C TYR A 139 -9.43 -7.90 -17.18
N TRP A 140 -10.41 -8.48 -17.85
CA TRP A 140 -10.19 -9.66 -18.70
C TRP A 140 -9.24 -9.39 -19.86
N ARG A 141 -9.33 -8.21 -20.45
CA ARG A 141 -8.45 -7.81 -21.56
C ARG A 141 -6.97 -7.80 -21.14
N TYR A 142 -6.66 -7.34 -19.94
CA TYR A 142 -5.28 -7.21 -19.46
C TYR A 142 -4.81 -8.37 -18.60
N ARG A 143 -5.68 -9.28 -18.22
CA ARG A 143 -5.35 -10.40 -17.33
C ARG A 143 -4.20 -11.27 -17.87
N ASN A 144 -4.26 -11.68 -19.13
CA ASN A 144 -3.23 -12.49 -19.76
C ASN A 144 -1.91 -11.71 -19.96
N SER A 145 -2.02 -10.44 -20.31
CA SER A 145 -0.86 -9.56 -20.48
C SER A 145 -0.14 -9.29 -19.14
N TRP A 146 -0.87 -9.29 -18.04
CA TRP A 146 -0.31 -9.12 -16.71
C TRP A 146 0.52 -10.33 -16.27
N GLU A 147 0.09 -11.53 -16.54
CA GLU A 147 0.88 -12.73 -16.22
C GLU A 147 2.26 -12.69 -16.91
N VAL A 148 2.31 -12.26 -18.15
CA VAL A 148 3.56 -12.06 -18.88
C VAL A 148 4.43 -10.99 -18.20
N ALA A 149 3.86 -9.87 -17.81
CA ALA A 149 4.60 -8.80 -17.14
C ALA A 149 5.15 -9.23 -15.77
N ARG A 150 4.45 -10.10 -15.05
CA ARG A 150 4.90 -10.66 -13.78
C ARG A 150 6.16 -11.51 -13.95
N TYR A 151 6.20 -12.36 -14.96
CA TYR A 151 7.40 -13.17 -15.24
C TYR A 151 8.62 -12.30 -15.54
N HIS A 152 8.47 -11.26 -16.34
CA HIS A 152 9.55 -10.33 -16.65
C HIS A 152 10.04 -9.51 -15.46
N ALA A 153 9.18 -9.25 -14.47
CA ALA A 153 9.58 -8.55 -13.26
C ALA A 153 10.36 -9.44 -12.29
N GLU A 154 10.04 -10.73 -12.24
CA GLU A 154 10.78 -11.73 -11.46
C GLU A 154 12.17 -12.02 -12.06
N ASP A 155 12.31 -12.01 -13.37
CA ASP A 155 13.59 -12.19 -14.07
C ASP A 155 14.57 -11.02 -13.89
N LYS A 156 14.12 -9.89 -13.38
CA LYS A 156 14.93 -8.69 -13.13
C LYS A 156 15.22 -8.44 -11.65
N ALA A 157 14.68 -9.27 -10.81
CA ALA A 157 14.97 -9.25 -9.39
C ALA A 157 16.14 -10.16 -9.06
#